data_aa47e64d239a14ba26276e0a943693a1
#
_entry.id   aa47e64d239a14ba26276e0a943693a1
#
_cell.length_a   1.000
_cell.length_b   1.000
_cell.length_c   1.000
_cell.angle_alpha   90.00
_cell.angle_beta   90.00
_cell.angle_gamma   90.00
#
_symmetry.space_group_name_H-M   'P 1'
#
loop_
_entity.id
_entity.type
_entity.pdbx_description
1 polymer ?
#
loop_
_entity_poly.entity_id
_entity_poly.type
_entity_poly.pdbx_seq_one_letter_code
_entity_poly.pdbx_strand_id
1 'polypeptide(L)'
;RACEAAGAAFRVFGGRLLFEPEAIVTSDGKPYRVFTPFWKACLAAGAPRTPLPQPKRLRFAEAKSDRLEVLKLLPTRPDWAQGLRDTWQPGEARALARLGTFIKDRLANYADNRSRVDIDATSRLSPHLHFGEISPNQIWHAVAHAMSANARAVRGAESYLRELGWREFSYHLLHHFPNMPAEPLRPEFVDLPWRDDQAALAAWQRGETGYPIVDAAMRELWHTGFMPNRARMIVASFLVKHLLIPWQRGADWFLDTLVDADLANNSASWQWVAGCGTDAAPYFRIFNPVLQGTKFDPNGDYVRRW
;
A
#
# COMPACT_ATOMS: atom_id res chain seq x y z
N ARG A 1 27.41 -11.20 2.22
CA ARG A 1 28.83 -10.74 2.20
C ARG A 1 29.32 -10.32 3.59
N ALA A 2 28.64 -9.34 4.29
CA ALA A 2 29.09 -8.91 5.62
C ALA A 2 29.04 -10.03 6.66
N CYS A 3 27.96 -10.83 6.69
CA CYS A 3 27.85 -11.99 7.57
C CYS A 3 28.88 -13.08 7.24
N GLU A 4 29.10 -13.35 5.98
CA GLU A 4 30.13 -14.30 5.54
C GLU A 4 31.54 -13.86 5.95
N ALA A 5 31.87 -12.57 5.78
CA ALA A 5 33.14 -11.99 6.23
C ALA A 5 33.31 -12.07 7.76
N ALA A 6 32.21 -12.05 8.51
CA ALA A 6 32.21 -12.23 9.97
C ALA A 6 32.11 -13.71 10.41
N GLY A 7 32.14 -14.67 9.48
CA GLY A 7 31.99 -16.11 9.78
C GLY A 7 30.56 -16.49 10.27
N ALA A 8 29.57 -15.64 10.05
CA ALA A 8 28.20 -15.89 10.49
C ALA A 8 27.34 -16.49 9.35
N ALA A 9 26.52 -17.48 9.68
CA ALA A 9 25.55 -18.02 8.72
C ALA A 9 24.40 -17.02 8.50
N PHE A 10 24.07 -16.74 7.24
CA PHE A 10 22.94 -15.91 6.83
C PHE A 10 21.95 -16.73 6.01
N ARG A 11 20.68 -16.66 6.39
CA ARG A 11 19.58 -17.31 5.66
C ARG A 11 18.44 -16.32 5.46
N VAL A 12 17.91 -16.28 4.25
CA VAL A 12 16.69 -15.53 3.90
C VAL A 12 15.53 -16.51 3.84
N PHE A 13 14.41 -16.13 4.45
CA PHE A 13 13.17 -16.92 4.44
C PHE A 13 12.08 -16.11 3.77
N GLY A 14 11.34 -16.72 2.82
CA GLY A 14 10.15 -16.14 2.22
C GLY A 14 9.02 -16.01 3.26
N GLY A 15 8.21 -14.97 3.16
CA GLY A 15 7.09 -14.74 4.08
C GLY A 15 6.40 -13.41 3.88
N ARG A 16 7.07 -12.50 3.21
CA ARG A 16 6.56 -11.17 2.90
C ARG A 16 5.65 -11.14 1.67
N LEU A 17 5.82 -12.11 0.76
CA LEU A 17 5.12 -12.21 -0.50
C LEU A 17 4.34 -13.53 -0.60
N LEU A 18 3.36 -13.58 -1.52
CA LEU A 18 2.67 -14.80 -1.91
C LEU A 18 3.58 -15.66 -2.79
N PHE A 19 4.30 -15.01 -3.70
CA PHE A 19 5.24 -15.63 -4.65
C PHE A 19 6.52 -14.81 -4.70
N GLU A 20 7.66 -15.49 -4.68
CA GLU A 20 8.94 -14.79 -4.86
C GLU A 20 9.04 -14.26 -6.30
N PRO A 21 9.58 -13.04 -6.51
CA PRO A 21 9.60 -12.38 -7.82
C PRO A 21 10.28 -13.19 -8.93
N GLU A 22 11.29 -13.98 -8.57
CA GLU A 22 12.05 -14.82 -9.49
C GLU A 22 11.24 -16.03 -9.99
N ALA A 23 10.23 -16.44 -9.23
CA ALA A 23 9.41 -17.62 -9.58
C ALA A 23 8.31 -17.29 -10.61
N ILE A 24 7.96 -16.02 -10.79
CA ILE A 24 6.89 -15.59 -11.67
C ILE A 24 7.48 -14.80 -12.85
N VAL A 25 7.86 -15.52 -13.87
CA VAL A 25 8.43 -14.97 -15.11
C VAL A 25 7.68 -15.47 -16.34
N THR A 26 7.88 -14.81 -17.47
CA THR A 26 7.31 -15.23 -18.76
C THR A 26 7.99 -16.51 -19.26
N SER A 27 7.45 -17.15 -20.28
CA SER A 27 8.01 -18.38 -20.88
C SER A 27 9.46 -18.23 -21.40
N ASP A 28 9.86 -17.00 -21.72
CA ASP A 28 11.21 -16.65 -22.16
C ASP A 28 12.09 -16.10 -21.00
N GLY A 29 11.66 -16.28 -19.75
CA GLY A 29 12.41 -15.91 -18.55
C GLY A 29 12.46 -14.41 -18.24
N LYS A 30 11.64 -13.59 -18.90
CA LYS A 30 11.59 -12.14 -18.66
C LYS A 30 10.57 -11.75 -17.59
N PRO A 31 10.76 -10.60 -16.92
CA PRO A 31 9.78 -10.09 -15.99
C PRO A 31 8.49 -9.63 -16.69
N TYR A 32 7.36 -9.85 -16.04
CA TYR A 32 6.11 -9.24 -16.46
C TYR A 32 6.14 -7.73 -16.25
N ARG A 33 5.62 -6.99 -17.23
CA ARG A 33 5.47 -5.53 -17.19
C ARG A 33 4.02 -5.06 -17.14
N VAL A 34 3.07 -6.00 -17.24
CA VAL A 34 1.64 -5.74 -17.25
C VAL A 34 0.98 -6.60 -16.19
N PHE A 35 0.11 -6.01 -15.38
CA PHE A 35 -0.51 -6.67 -14.23
C PHE A 35 -1.35 -7.88 -14.62
N THR A 36 -2.19 -7.76 -15.62
CA THR A 36 -3.14 -8.83 -15.95
C THR A 36 -2.46 -10.15 -16.32
N PRO A 37 -1.44 -10.22 -17.20
CA PRO A 37 -0.71 -11.45 -17.45
C PRO A 37 0.10 -11.93 -16.23
N PHE A 38 0.70 -11.03 -15.45
CA PHE A 38 1.37 -11.35 -14.19
C PHE A 38 0.42 -12.06 -13.23
N TRP A 39 -0.75 -11.48 -12.98
CA TRP A 39 -1.73 -12.06 -12.07
C TRP A 39 -2.26 -13.41 -12.54
N LYS A 40 -2.48 -13.59 -13.84
CA LYS A 40 -2.82 -14.90 -14.42
C LYS A 40 -1.72 -15.93 -14.18
N ALA A 41 -0.45 -15.56 -14.32
CA ALA A 41 0.67 -16.45 -14.03
C ALA A 41 0.75 -16.82 -12.54
N CYS A 42 0.53 -15.86 -11.63
CA CYS A 42 0.42 -16.15 -10.20
C CYS A 42 -0.68 -17.18 -9.88
N LEU A 43 -1.87 -17.00 -10.45
CA LEU A 43 -2.99 -17.93 -10.26
C LEU A 43 -2.71 -19.31 -10.86
N ALA A 44 -2.01 -19.37 -12.00
CA ALA A 44 -1.61 -20.62 -12.64
C ALA A 44 -0.53 -21.38 -11.86
N ALA A 45 0.31 -20.67 -11.09
CA ALA A 45 1.30 -21.29 -10.21
C ALA A 45 0.67 -22.02 -9.00
N GLY A 46 -0.63 -21.88 -8.81
CA GLY A 46 -1.39 -22.55 -7.76
C GLY A 46 -1.59 -21.70 -6.50
N ALA A 47 -2.14 -22.32 -5.46
CA ALA A 47 -2.37 -21.64 -4.20
C ALA A 47 -1.03 -21.31 -3.52
N PRO A 48 -0.88 -20.11 -2.91
CA PRO A 48 0.28 -19.79 -2.10
C PRO A 48 0.45 -20.80 -0.95
N ARG A 49 1.69 -20.89 -0.43
CA ARG A 49 2.00 -21.80 0.67
C ARG A 49 1.06 -21.58 1.87
N THR A 50 0.70 -22.67 2.53
CA THR A 50 -0.06 -22.61 3.77
C THR A 50 0.77 -21.88 4.85
N PRO A 51 0.15 -20.97 5.65
CA PRO A 51 0.80 -20.37 6.79
C PRO A 51 1.35 -21.41 7.76
N LEU A 52 2.54 -21.16 8.29
CA LEU A 52 3.12 -22.05 9.30
C LEU A 52 2.33 -21.93 10.61
N PRO A 53 2.15 -23.05 11.34
CA PRO A 53 1.52 -23.02 12.64
C PRO A 53 2.39 -22.28 13.65
N GLN A 54 1.75 -21.74 14.69
CA GLN A 54 2.46 -21.14 15.82
C GLN A 54 3.41 -22.16 16.46
N PRO A 55 4.66 -21.80 16.75
CA PRO A 55 5.60 -22.69 17.45
C PRO A 55 5.06 -23.11 18.82
N LYS A 56 5.04 -24.41 19.11
CA LYS A 56 4.59 -24.95 20.40
C LYS A 56 5.55 -24.62 21.54
N ARG A 57 6.83 -24.44 21.24
CA ARG A 57 7.90 -24.13 22.21
C ARG A 57 8.89 -23.16 21.58
N LEU A 58 9.20 -22.12 22.31
CA LEU A 58 10.31 -21.23 22.01
C LEU A 58 11.40 -21.45 23.07
N ARG A 59 12.63 -21.56 22.61
CA ARG A 59 13.80 -21.57 23.52
C ARG A 59 14.30 -20.13 23.60
N PHE A 60 14.23 -19.58 24.80
CA PHE A 60 14.78 -18.27 25.07
C PHE A 60 16.18 -18.41 25.64
N ALA A 61 17.09 -17.54 25.24
CA ALA A 61 18.38 -17.36 25.87
C ALA A 61 18.29 -16.13 26.79
N GLU A 62 18.86 -16.22 27.97
CA GLU A 62 19.07 -15.05 28.82
C GLU A 62 20.17 -14.19 28.18
N ALA A 63 19.83 -12.98 27.81
CA ALA A 63 20.74 -11.99 27.29
C ALA A 63 20.56 -10.66 28.01
N LYS A 64 21.65 -9.94 28.25
CA LYS A 64 21.55 -8.54 28.69
C LYS A 64 20.91 -7.74 27.57
N SER A 65 19.86 -7.03 27.89
CA SER A 65 19.10 -6.22 26.96
C SER A 65 18.73 -4.90 27.64
N ASP A 66 18.70 -3.83 26.84
CA ASP A 66 18.15 -2.55 27.29
C ASP A 66 16.64 -2.65 27.41
N ARG A 67 16.08 -1.91 28.36
CA ARG A 67 14.63 -1.77 28.48
C ARG A 67 14.12 -0.88 27.33
N LEU A 68 12.96 -1.23 26.77
CA LEU A 68 12.37 -0.53 25.61
C LEU A 68 12.18 0.98 25.88
N GLU A 69 11.84 1.35 27.11
CA GLU A 69 11.60 2.75 27.51
C GLU A 69 12.88 3.61 27.41
N VAL A 70 14.06 2.99 27.61
CA VAL A 70 15.37 3.67 27.52
C VAL A 70 15.65 4.12 26.10
N LEU A 71 15.13 3.42 25.10
CA LEU A 71 15.32 3.74 23.69
C LEU A 71 14.56 5.00 23.23
N LYS A 72 13.60 5.50 24.03
CA LYS A 72 12.84 6.73 23.77
C LYS A 72 12.29 6.82 22.35
N LEU A 73 11.73 5.73 21.83
CA LEU A 73 11.28 5.61 20.45
C LEU A 73 9.98 6.38 20.13
N LEU A 74 9.25 6.81 21.17
CA LEU A 74 8.00 7.55 20.99
C LEU A 74 8.23 9.05 21.11
N PRO A 75 7.58 9.87 20.27
CA PRO A 75 7.63 11.31 20.38
C PRO A 75 6.89 11.75 21.65
N THR A 76 7.52 12.63 22.44
CA THR A 76 6.95 13.15 23.68
C THR A 76 6.88 14.67 23.76
N ARG A 77 7.75 15.37 22.97
CA ARG A 77 7.84 16.83 22.97
C ARG A 77 8.35 17.34 21.60
N PRO A 78 7.48 17.84 20.74
CA PRO A 78 6.01 17.75 20.82
C PRO A 78 5.51 16.32 20.59
N ASP A 79 4.39 15.97 21.23
CA ASP A 79 3.69 14.74 20.94
C ASP A 79 2.78 14.94 19.70
N TRP A 80 3.29 14.59 18.55
CA TRP A 80 2.58 14.69 17.27
C TRP A 80 1.84 13.39 16.87
N ALA A 81 2.02 12.31 17.63
CA ALA A 81 1.56 10.97 17.25
C ALA A 81 0.17 10.60 17.80
N GLN A 82 -0.57 11.53 18.43
CA GLN A 82 -1.86 11.23 19.04
C GLN A 82 -2.86 10.64 18.04
N GLY A 83 -3.01 11.25 16.86
CA GLY A 83 -3.93 10.74 15.83
C GLY A 83 -3.57 9.34 15.33
N LEU A 84 -2.28 9.00 15.28
CA LEU A 84 -1.81 7.64 14.97
C LEU A 84 -2.24 6.64 16.06
N ARG A 85 -2.05 6.98 17.35
CA ARG A 85 -2.44 6.13 18.49
C ARG A 85 -3.95 5.90 18.56
N ASP A 86 -4.73 6.92 18.25
CA ASP A 86 -6.20 6.83 18.26
C ASP A 86 -6.71 5.96 17.09
N THR A 87 -5.97 5.93 15.98
CA THR A 87 -6.38 5.23 14.75
C THR A 87 -5.91 3.78 14.72
N TRP A 88 -4.70 3.49 15.23
CA TRP A 88 -4.04 2.21 15.02
C TRP A 88 -3.80 1.44 16.31
N GLN A 89 -4.02 0.14 16.22
CA GLN A 89 -3.70 -0.82 17.28
C GLN A 89 -2.76 -1.88 16.67
N PRO A 90 -1.44 -1.76 16.88
CA PRO A 90 -0.47 -2.70 16.34
C PRO A 90 -0.56 -4.08 16.99
N GLY A 91 0.04 -5.06 16.32
CA GLY A 91 0.19 -6.43 16.78
C GLY A 91 -0.65 -7.45 16.03
N GLU A 92 -0.14 -8.68 15.99
CA GLU A 92 -0.71 -9.82 15.25
C GLU A 92 -2.17 -10.11 15.63
N ALA A 93 -2.49 -10.10 16.94
CA ALA A 93 -3.85 -10.34 17.40
C ALA A 93 -4.85 -9.30 16.85
N ARG A 94 -4.43 -8.04 16.75
CA ARG A 94 -5.25 -6.96 16.20
C ARG A 94 -5.39 -7.06 14.68
N ALA A 95 -4.32 -7.46 13.99
CA ALA A 95 -4.35 -7.74 12.56
C ALA A 95 -5.35 -8.86 12.23
N LEU A 96 -5.30 -9.96 12.97
CA LEU A 96 -6.22 -11.10 12.81
C LEU A 96 -7.68 -10.74 13.12
N ALA A 97 -7.92 -9.99 14.19
CA ALA A 97 -9.27 -9.51 14.54
C ALA A 97 -9.83 -8.59 13.43
N ARG A 98 -9.00 -7.69 12.89
CA ARG A 98 -9.37 -6.80 11.78
C ARG A 98 -9.68 -7.58 10.50
N LEU A 99 -8.89 -8.61 10.17
CA LEU A 99 -9.17 -9.51 9.05
C LEU A 99 -10.52 -10.22 9.23
N GLY A 100 -10.79 -10.75 10.43
CA GLY A 100 -12.06 -11.41 10.76
C GLY A 100 -13.26 -10.49 10.59
N THR A 101 -13.18 -9.26 11.11
CA THR A 101 -14.23 -8.23 10.94
C THR A 101 -14.44 -7.87 9.47
N PHE A 102 -13.36 -7.68 8.71
CA PHE A 102 -13.43 -7.40 7.27
C PHE A 102 -14.14 -8.52 6.50
N ILE A 103 -13.76 -9.77 6.74
CA ILE A 103 -14.38 -10.94 6.07
C ILE A 103 -15.86 -11.04 6.40
N LYS A 104 -16.23 -10.87 7.67
CA LYS A 104 -17.61 -10.98 8.14
C LYS A 104 -18.50 -9.87 7.58
N ASP A 105 -18.07 -8.63 7.66
CA ASP A 105 -18.95 -7.48 7.54
C ASP A 105 -18.81 -6.71 6.20
N ARG A 106 -17.67 -6.86 5.48
CA ARG A 106 -17.34 -5.98 4.35
C ARG A 106 -16.97 -6.71 3.07
N LEU A 107 -16.43 -7.94 3.16
CA LEU A 107 -15.89 -8.67 2.02
C LEU A 107 -16.91 -8.85 0.90
N ALA A 108 -18.14 -9.21 1.22
CA ALA A 108 -19.19 -9.43 0.23
C ALA A 108 -19.48 -8.20 -0.66
N ASN A 109 -19.41 -7.01 -0.08
CA ASN A 109 -19.68 -5.74 -0.77
C ASN A 109 -18.40 -5.00 -1.19
N TYR A 110 -17.22 -5.62 -1.00
CA TYR A 110 -15.95 -4.95 -1.24
C TYR A 110 -15.77 -4.46 -2.67
N ALA A 111 -16.17 -5.24 -3.66
CA ALA A 111 -16.03 -4.88 -5.07
C ALA A 111 -16.74 -3.55 -5.42
N ASP A 112 -17.88 -3.29 -4.81
CA ASP A 112 -18.67 -2.08 -5.06
C ASP A 112 -18.22 -0.90 -4.19
N ASN A 113 -17.81 -1.15 -2.95
CA ASN A 113 -17.58 -0.12 -1.95
C ASN A 113 -16.11 0.29 -1.79
N ARG A 114 -15.15 -0.48 -2.29
CA ARG A 114 -13.71 -0.24 -2.08
C ARG A 114 -13.21 1.16 -2.48
N SER A 115 -13.90 1.81 -3.40
CA SER A 115 -13.53 3.15 -3.87
C SER A 115 -14.23 4.28 -3.11
N ARG A 116 -15.24 3.99 -2.28
CA ARG A 116 -15.90 4.96 -1.42
C ARG A 116 -14.93 5.43 -0.34
N VAL A 117 -14.84 6.74 -0.14
CA VAL A 117 -13.96 7.33 0.88
C VAL A 117 -14.72 7.71 2.16
N ASP A 118 -16.04 7.89 2.04
CA ASP A 118 -16.95 8.28 3.11
C ASP A 118 -17.34 7.14 4.07
N ILE A 119 -17.11 5.87 3.65
CA ILE A 119 -17.43 4.68 4.44
C ILE A 119 -16.19 3.82 4.71
N ASP A 120 -16.21 3.09 5.84
CA ASP A 120 -15.15 2.15 6.18
C ASP A 120 -15.39 0.79 5.48
N ALA A 121 -15.07 0.72 4.17
CA ALA A 121 -15.33 -0.43 3.32
C ALA A 121 -14.11 -1.34 3.09
N THR A 122 -12.92 -0.97 3.57
CA THR A 122 -11.67 -1.68 3.31
C THR A 122 -11.19 -2.45 4.53
N SER A 123 -10.20 -3.34 4.34
CA SER A 123 -9.62 -4.11 5.44
C SER A 123 -8.72 -3.28 6.35
N ARG A 124 -8.11 -2.21 5.84
CA ARG A 124 -7.06 -1.42 6.50
C ARG A 124 -5.92 -2.29 7.05
N LEU A 125 -5.56 -3.37 6.34
CA LEU A 125 -4.49 -4.29 6.75
C LEU A 125 -3.11 -3.90 6.21
N SER A 126 -3.01 -2.84 5.40
CA SER A 126 -1.74 -2.44 4.80
C SER A 126 -0.64 -2.11 5.81
N PRO A 127 -0.89 -1.43 6.96
CA PRO A 127 0.14 -1.25 7.98
C PRO A 127 0.56 -2.58 8.61
N HIS A 128 -0.38 -3.45 8.93
CA HIS A 128 -0.10 -4.76 9.50
C HIS A 128 0.73 -5.65 8.56
N LEU A 129 0.47 -5.57 7.24
CA LEU A 129 1.28 -6.23 6.22
C LEU A 129 2.68 -5.62 6.12
N HIS A 130 2.79 -4.28 6.23
CA HIS A 130 4.07 -3.58 6.18
C HIS A 130 4.99 -4.00 7.32
N PHE A 131 4.47 -4.01 8.55
CA PHE A 131 5.22 -4.39 9.75
C PHE A 131 5.32 -5.91 9.97
N GLY A 132 4.72 -6.74 9.11
CA GLY A 132 4.78 -8.20 9.22
C GLY A 132 3.95 -8.78 10.37
N GLU A 133 2.97 -8.03 10.86
CA GLU A 133 2.02 -8.46 11.89
C GLU A 133 0.98 -9.45 11.36
N ILE A 134 0.83 -9.49 10.04
CA ILE A 134 0.08 -10.52 9.30
C ILE A 134 0.77 -10.77 7.97
N SER A 135 0.80 -12.03 7.52
CA SER A 135 1.34 -12.37 6.21
C SER A 135 0.27 -12.32 5.12
N PRO A 136 0.66 -12.06 3.85
CA PRO A 136 -0.28 -12.16 2.73
C PRO A 136 -0.82 -13.58 2.57
N ASN A 137 -0.07 -14.61 2.98
CA ASN A 137 -0.52 -16.01 2.97
C ASN A 137 -1.70 -16.23 3.94
N GLN A 138 -1.63 -15.68 5.16
CA GLN A 138 -2.76 -15.76 6.12
C GLN A 138 -4.01 -15.11 5.54
N ILE A 139 -3.86 -13.93 4.94
CA ILE A 139 -4.98 -13.21 4.31
C ILE A 139 -5.54 -14.01 3.14
N TRP A 140 -4.69 -14.53 2.25
CA TRP A 140 -5.10 -15.33 1.12
C TRP A 140 -5.96 -16.53 1.54
N HIS A 141 -5.47 -17.36 2.46
CA HIS A 141 -6.17 -18.56 2.89
C HIS A 141 -7.47 -18.26 3.64
N ALA A 142 -7.50 -17.21 4.46
CA ALA A 142 -8.73 -16.80 5.14
C ALA A 142 -9.81 -16.32 4.16
N VAL A 143 -9.43 -15.54 3.15
CA VAL A 143 -10.35 -15.05 2.10
C VAL A 143 -10.80 -16.19 1.18
N ALA A 144 -9.90 -17.08 0.78
CA ALA A 144 -10.24 -18.27 -0.02
C ALA A 144 -11.21 -19.18 0.72
N HIS A 145 -11.03 -19.38 2.03
CA HIS A 145 -11.99 -20.11 2.87
C HIS A 145 -13.36 -19.43 2.89
N ALA A 146 -13.41 -18.11 3.03
CA ALA A 146 -14.66 -17.36 3.01
C ALA A 146 -15.38 -17.46 1.65
N MET A 147 -14.65 -17.49 0.54
CA MET A 147 -15.21 -17.72 -0.81
C MET A 147 -15.88 -19.08 -0.91
N SER A 148 -15.24 -20.15 -0.41
CA SER A 148 -15.79 -21.50 -0.46
C SER A 148 -17.03 -21.67 0.42
N ALA A 149 -17.10 -20.94 1.53
CA ALA A 149 -18.19 -21.02 2.50
C ALA A 149 -19.41 -20.16 2.14
N ASN A 150 -19.24 -19.11 1.31
CA ASN A 150 -20.30 -18.13 1.04
C ASN A 150 -20.23 -17.61 -0.40
N ALA A 151 -21.16 -18.06 -1.24
CA ALA A 151 -21.25 -17.63 -2.64
C ALA A 151 -21.39 -16.10 -2.82
N ARG A 152 -22.00 -15.37 -1.86
CA ARG A 152 -22.13 -13.91 -1.91
C ARG A 152 -20.78 -13.20 -1.74
N ALA A 153 -19.79 -13.86 -1.11
CA ALA A 153 -18.47 -13.29 -0.89
C ALA A 153 -17.55 -13.40 -2.12
N VAL A 154 -17.84 -14.25 -3.09
CA VAL A 154 -16.95 -14.59 -4.21
C VAL A 154 -16.47 -13.34 -4.94
N ARG A 155 -17.38 -12.50 -5.44
CA ARG A 155 -17.03 -11.30 -6.21
C ARG A 155 -16.18 -10.29 -5.40
N GLY A 156 -16.52 -10.11 -4.13
CA GLY A 156 -15.76 -9.25 -3.24
C GLY A 156 -14.38 -9.80 -2.91
N ALA A 157 -14.29 -11.11 -2.67
CA ALA A 157 -13.06 -11.82 -2.39
C ALA A 157 -12.09 -11.80 -3.58
N GLU A 158 -12.55 -12.10 -4.80
CA GLU A 158 -11.75 -12.02 -6.02
C GLU A 158 -11.21 -10.60 -6.22
N SER A 159 -12.05 -9.59 -6.01
CA SER A 159 -11.63 -8.19 -6.07
C SER A 159 -10.56 -7.87 -5.02
N TYR A 160 -10.69 -8.40 -3.80
CA TYR A 160 -9.75 -8.17 -2.71
C TYR A 160 -8.41 -8.90 -2.93
N LEU A 161 -8.46 -10.17 -3.34
CA LEU A 161 -7.25 -10.93 -3.67
C LEU A 161 -6.47 -10.31 -4.85
N ARG A 162 -7.18 -9.68 -5.78
CA ARG A 162 -6.55 -8.91 -6.85
C ARG A 162 -5.76 -7.70 -6.33
N GLU A 163 -6.19 -7.06 -5.22
CA GLU A 163 -5.40 -5.99 -4.59
C GLU A 163 -4.13 -6.53 -3.92
N LEU A 164 -4.17 -7.74 -3.34
CA LEU A 164 -2.94 -8.43 -2.94
C LEU A 164 -2.05 -8.70 -4.15
N GLY A 165 -2.64 -9.10 -5.29
CA GLY A 165 -1.91 -9.27 -6.54
C GLY A 165 -1.20 -8.00 -7.01
N TRP A 166 -1.81 -6.82 -6.85
CA TRP A 166 -1.15 -5.54 -7.15
C TRP A 166 0.06 -5.28 -6.25
N ARG A 167 -0.04 -5.66 -4.96
CA ARG A 167 1.09 -5.59 -4.05
C ARG A 167 2.23 -6.51 -4.52
N GLU A 168 1.94 -7.76 -4.86
CA GLU A 168 2.94 -8.71 -5.40
C GLU A 168 3.58 -8.16 -6.69
N PHE A 169 2.78 -7.58 -7.59
CA PHE A 169 3.28 -6.98 -8.82
C PHE A 169 4.22 -5.79 -8.56
N SER A 170 3.93 -4.97 -7.57
CA SER A 170 4.81 -3.86 -7.19
C SER A 170 6.18 -4.36 -6.71
N TYR A 171 6.22 -5.43 -5.92
CA TYR A 171 7.47 -6.06 -5.50
C TYR A 171 8.20 -6.74 -6.65
N HIS A 172 7.47 -7.39 -7.56
CA HIS A 172 8.02 -7.95 -8.79
C HIS A 172 8.69 -6.86 -9.64
N LEU A 173 8.05 -5.72 -9.81
CA LEU A 173 8.62 -4.59 -10.53
C LEU A 173 9.87 -4.04 -9.83
N LEU A 174 9.83 -3.82 -8.52
CA LEU A 174 10.98 -3.29 -7.79
C LEU A 174 12.17 -4.24 -7.83
N HIS A 175 11.93 -5.57 -7.75
CA HIS A 175 12.99 -6.58 -7.84
C HIS A 175 13.71 -6.52 -9.19
N HIS A 176 12.97 -6.46 -10.29
CA HIS A 176 13.52 -6.47 -11.63
C HIS A 176 13.96 -5.07 -12.13
N PHE A 177 13.44 -4.02 -11.54
CA PHE A 177 13.74 -2.62 -11.89
C PHE A 177 14.08 -1.82 -10.63
N PRO A 178 15.26 -2.06 -10.03
CA PRO A 178 15.61 -1.48 -8.72
C PRO A 178 15.71 0.05 -8.71
N ASN A 179 15.88 0.69 -9.86
CA ASN A 179 15.89 2.15 -10.01
C ASN A 179 14.48 2.78 -10.05
N MET A 180 13.42 1.95 -10.05
CA MET A 180 12.03 2.41 -10.11
C MET A 180 11.68 3.51 -9.07
N PRO A 181 12.25 3.53 -7.85
CA PRO A 181 11.96 4.62 -6.91
C PRO A 181 12.43 6.01 -7.35
N ALA A 182 13.45 6.09 -8.18
CA ALA A 182 14.05 7.36 -8.62
C ALA A 182 13.75 7.70 -10.08
N GLU A 183 13.68 6.68 -10.94
CA GLU A 183 13.60 6.84 -12.39
C GLU A 183 12.28 6.30 -12.96
N PRO A 184 11.69 6.97 -13.97
CA PRO A 184 10.50 6.45 -14.62
C PRO A 184 10.82 5.15 -15.36
N LEU A 185 9.93 4.15 -15.27
CA LEU A 185 10.07 2.88 -15.99
C LEU A 185 9.91 3.01 -17.50
N ARG A 186 9.35 4.12 -17.96
CA ARG A 186 9.21 4.53 -19.36
C ARG A 186 10.13 5.72 -19.61
N PRO A 187 11.27 5.52 -20.30
CA PRO A 187 12.32 6.54 -20.45
C PRO A 187 11.84 7.85 -21.13
N GLU A 188 10.82 7.77 -21.99
CA GLU A 188 10.24 8.94 -22.66
C GLU A 188 9.62 9.97 -21.68
N PHE A 189 9.49 9.64 -20.39
CA PHE A 189 8.96 10.54 -19.38
C PHE A 189 10.04 11.19 -18.50
N VAL A 190 11.32 10.98 -18.81
CA VAL A 190 12.43 11.61 -18.04
C VAL A 190 12.42 13.12 -18.23
N ASP A 191 12.20 13.60 -19.44
CA ASP A 191 12.29 15.02 -19.83
C ASP A 191 10.96 15.77 -19.73
N LEU A 192 10.02 15.31 -18.90
CA LEU A 192 8.77 16.06 -18.71
C LEU A 192 9.06 17.44 -18.10
N PRO A 193 8.42 18.51 -18.61
CA PRO A 193 8.63 19.87 -18.12
C PRO A 193 7.92 20.10 -16.77
N TRP A 194 8.48 19.51 -15.71
CA TRP A 194 7.97 19.69 -14.37
C TRP A 194 8.16 21.13 -13.85
N ARG A 195 7.27 21.57 -12.97
CA ARG A 195 7.36 22.86 -12.29
C ARG A 195 8.04 22.70 -10.94
N ASP A 196 8.90 23.64 -10.59
CA ASP A 196 9.44 23.78 -9.23
C ASP A 196 8.65 24.85 -8.46
N ASP A 197 7.45 24.48 -8.03
CA ASP A 197 6.55 25.37 -7.27
C ASP A 197 6.45 24.90 -5.82
N GLN A 198 7.36 25.40 -5.00
CA GLN A 198 7.44 25.05 -3.57
C GLN A 198 6.20 25.52 -2.79
N ALA A 199 5.57 26.63 -3.18
CA ALA A 199 4.36 27.13 -2.51
C ALA A 199 3.17 26.20 -2.79
N ALA A 200 2.99 25.78 -4.04
CA ALA A 200 1.95 24.83 -4.41
C ALA A 200 2.18 23.45 -3.77
N LEU A 201 3.43 22.97 -3.71
CA LEU A 201 3.79 21.74 -3.01
C LEU A 201 3.43 21.80 -1.53
N ALA A 202 3.81 22.87 -0.86
CA ALA A 202 3.52 23.08 0.56
C ALA A 202 2.00 23.19 0.83
N ALA A 203 1.25 23.85 -0.04
CA ALA A 203 -0.21 23.91 0.06
C ALA A 203 -0.84 22.53 -0.12
N TRP A 204 -0.34 21.71 -1.07
CA TRP A 204 -0.78 20.32 -1.25
C TRP A 204 -0.47 19.48 -0.02
N GLN A 205 0.74 19.55 0.53
CA GLN A 205 1.14 18.80 1.73
C GLN A 205 0.28 19.14 2.96
N ARG A 206 -0.13 20.41 3.11
CA ARG A 206 -0.96 20.86 4.24
C ARG A 206 -2.46 20.70 4.03
N GLY A 207 -2.91 20.28 2.83
CA GLY A 207 -4.34 20.23 2.49
C GLY A 207 -4.98 21.61 2.42
N GLU A 208 -4.33 22.53 1.71
CA GLU A 208 -4.71 23.95 1.54
C GLU A 208 -4.77 24.32 0.05
N THR A 209 -5.13 23.36 -0.80
CA THR A 209 -5.19 23.57 -2.26
C THR A 209 -6.45 24.29 -2.72
N GLY A 210 -7.49 24.36 -1.87
CA GLY A 210 -8.81 24.87 -2.22
C GLY A 210 -9.71 23.85 -2.92
N TYR A 211 -9.23 22.60 -3.12
CA TYR A 211 -10.04 21.49 -3.63
C TYR A 211 -10.45 20.57 -2.47
N PRO A 212 -11.72 20.60 -2.02
CA PRO A 212 -12.14 19.98 -0.76
C PRO A 212 -11.75 18.53 -0.60
N ILE A 213 -11.88 17.70 -1.65
CA ILE A 213 -11.55 16.26 -1.59
C ILE A 213 -10.04 16.03 -1.49
N VAL A 214 -9.21 16.91 -2.09
CA VAL A 214 -7.74 16.84 -2.01
C VAL A 214 -7.32 17.25 -0.60
N ASP A 215 -7.85 18.35 -0.10
CA ASP A 215 -7.51 18.92 1.20
C ASP A 215 -7.90 17.98 2.34
N ALA A 216 -9.11 17.43 2.29
CA ALA A 216 -9.58 16.43 3.25
C ALA A 216 -8.66 15.20 3.28
N ALA A 217 -8.25 14.69 2.11
CA ALA A 217 -7.38 13.52 2.03
C ALA A 217 -5.99 13.77 2.61
N MET A 218 -5.41 14.94 2.36
CA MET A 218 -4.09 15.30 2.90
C MET A 218 -4.14 15.53 4.41
N ARG A 219 -5.25 16.08 4.94
CA ARG A 219 -5.46 16.23 6.38
C ARG A 219 -5.71 14.90 7.08
N GLU A 220 -6.47 13.96 6.46
CA GLU A 220 -6.57 12.58 6.98
C GLU A 220 -5.20 11.93 7.06
N LEU A 221 -4.39 12.04 6.00
CA LEU A 221 -3.02 11.52 5.97
C LEU A 221 -2.21 12.05 7.14
N TRP A 222 -2.17 13.37 7.34
CA TRP A 222 -1.39 13.99 8.40
C TRP A 222 -1.85 13.57 9.80
N HIS A 223 -3.16 13.43 10.01
CA HIS A 223 -3.72 13.08 11.31
C HIS A 223 -3.57 11.59 11.65
N THR A 224 -3.82 10.71 10.66
CA THR A 224 -3.94 9.26 10.89
C THR A 224 -2.78 8.43 10.34
N GLY A 225 -1.91 9.02 9.52
CA GLY A 225 -0.92 8.28 8.74
C GLY A 225 -1.54 7.39 7.66
N PHE A 226 -2.81 7.61 7.29
CA PHE A 226 -3.53 6.77 6.33
C PHE A 226 -4.32 7.61 5.33
N MET A 227 -4.55 7.03 4.17
CA MET A 227 -5.43 7.58 3.15
C MET A 227 -6.05 6.43 2.36
N PRO A 228 -7.37 6.41 2.12
CA PRO A 228 -8.00 5.42 1.27
C PRO A 228 -7.40 5.42 -0.15
N ASN A 229 -7.30 4.25 -0.79
CA ASN A 229 -6.66 4.13 -2.11
C ASN A 229 -7.22 5.12 -3.16
N ARG A 230 -8.54 5.33 -3.19
CA ARG A 230 -9.14 6.29 -4.12
C ARG A 230 -8.66 7.72 -3.86
N ALA A 231 -8.56 8.12 -2.61
CA ALA A 231 -8.04 9.43 -2.23
C ALA A 231 -6.57 9.58 -2.63
N ARG A 232 -5.71 8.54 -2.41
CA ARG A 232 -4.30 8.54 -2.90
C ARG A 232 -4.22 8.82 -4.40
N MET A 233 -5.06 8.17 -5.20
CA MET A 233 -5.09 8.38 -6.66
C MET A 233 -5.50 9.81 -7.02
N ILE A 234 -6.46 10.40 -6.30
CA ILE A 234 -6.94 11.77 -6.56
C ILE A 234 -5.85 12.79 -6.24
N VAL A 235 -5.26 12.72 -5.04
CA VAL A 235 -4.25 13.69 -4.61
C VAL A 235 -2.94 13.56 -5.39
N ALA A 236 -2.56 12.32 -5.78
CA ALA A 236 -1.40 12.09 -6.62
C ALA A 236 -1.62 12.64 -8.05
N SER A 237 -2.79 12.36 -8.65
CA SER A 237 -3.15 12.95 -9.95
C SER A 237 -3.19 14.47 -9.89
N PHE A 238 -3.66 15.05 -8.79
CA PHE A 238 -3.68 16.50 -8.60
C PHE A 238 -2.26 17.08 -8.61
N LEU A 239 -1.34 16.49 -7.84
CA LEU A 239 0.05 16.93 -7.80
C LEU A 239 0.71 16.90 -9.20
N VAL A 240 0.61 15.75 -9.88
CA VAL A 240 1.37 15.54 -11.13
C VAL A 240 0.70 16.09 -12.36
N LYS A 241 -0.64 16.25 -12.39
CA LYS A 241 -1.39 16.64 -13.60
C LYS A 241 -1.96 18.06 -13.54
N HIS A 242 -2.26 18.59 -12.34
CA HIS A 242 -2.75 19.95 -12.18
C HIS A 242 -1.63 20.91 -11.78
N LEU A 243 -0.80 20.49 -10.80
CA LEU A 243 0.31 21.32 -10.33
C LEU A 243 1.58 21.14 -11.17
N LEU A 244 1.67 20.04 -11.95
CA LEU A 244 2.86 19.66 -12.75
C LEU A 244 4.13 19.54 -11.90
N ILE A 245 4.00 19.13 -10.65
CA ILE A 245 5.12 18.89 -9.73
C ILE A 245 5.60 17.44 -9.91
N PRO A 246 6.93 17.17 -9.90
CA PRO A 246 7.48 15.84 -10.07
C PRO A 246 6.87 14.83 -9.10
N TRP A 247 6.52 13.65 -9.62
CA TRP A 247 5.90 12.59 -8.83
C TRP A 247 6.77 12.14 -7.64
N GLN A 248 8.10 12.25 -7.76
CA GLN A 248 9.04 11.90 -6.70
C GLN A 248 8.79 12.73 -5.43
N ARG A 249 8.45 14.03 -5.56
CA ARG A 249 8.14 14.89 -4.41
C ARG A 249 6.94 14.39 -3.61
N GLY A 250 5.93 13.89 -4.32
CA GLY A 250 4.77 13.27 -3.68
C GLY A 250 5.08 11.89 -3.11
N ALA A 251 5.91 11.08 -3.80
CA ALA A 251 6.36 9.78 -3.33
C ALA A 251 7.16 9.90 -2.03
N ASP A 252 8.08 10.87 -1.93
CA ASP A 252 8.85 11.15 -0.73
C ASP A 252 7.95 11.55 0.44
N TRP A 253 6.96 12.43 0.19
CA TRP A 253 5.99 12.82 1.21
C TRP A 253 5.16 11.64 1.72
N PHE A 254 4.73 10.74 0.84
CA PHE A 254 4.00 9.54 1.22
C PHE A 254 4.86 8.54 2.00
N LEU A 255 6.14 8.39 1.65
CA LEU A 255 7.06 7.53 2.40
C LEU A 255 7.30 8.07 3.82
N ASP A 256 7.30 9.38 4.00
CA ASP A 256 7.48 10.03 5.30
C ASP A 256 6.23 9.99 6.18
N THR A 257 5.04 10.10 5.59
CA THR A 257 3.80 10.35 6.35
C THR A 257 2.86 9.15 6.46
N LEU A 258 2.94 8.17 5.57
CA LEU A 258 2.07 6.99 5.61
C LEU A 258 2.57 5.95 6.62
N VAL A 259 1.68 5.48 7.48
CA VAL A 259 1.95 4.37 8.41
C VAL A 259 2.15 3.03 7.69
N ASP A 260 1.62 2.89 6.47
CA ASP A 260 1.80 1.74 5.60
C ASP A 260 2.81 2.00 4.47
N ALA A 261 3.72 2.96 4.65
CA ALA A 261 4.73 3.32 3.66
C ALA A 261 5.55 2.10 3.22
N ASP A 262 5.50 1.80 1.93
CA ASP A 262 6.18 0.66 1.32
C ASP A 262 6.80 1.08 0.00
N LEU A 263 8.11 0.92 -0.14
CA LEU A 263 8.87 1.44 -1.27
C LEU A 263 8.35 0.90 -2.62
N ALA A 264 8.05 -0.41 -2.69
CA ALA A 264 7.60 -1.03 -3.93
C ALA A 264 6.22 -0.50 -4.36
N ASN A 265 5.26 -0.54 -3.42
CA ASN A 265 3.89 -0.08 -3.70
C ASN A 265 3.82 1.42 -3.95
N ASN A 266 4.57 2.21 -3.19
CA ASN A 266 4.62 3.65 -3.35
C ASN A 266 5.16 4.03 -4.73
N SER A 267 6.33 3.52 -5.10
CA SER A 267 6.97 3.84 -6.39
C SER A 267 6.13 3.39 -7.58
N ALA A 268 5.62 2.15 -7.56
CA ALA A 268 4.78 1.63 -8.63
C ALA A 268 3.48 2.43 -8.79
N SER A 269 2.83 2.80 -7.66
CA SER A 269 1.56 3.54 -7.68
C SER A 269 1.73 4.98 -8.12
N TRP A 270 2.79 5.67 -7.69
CA TRP A 270 3.09 7.02 -8.15
C TRP A 270 3.39 7.06 -9.65
N GLN A 271 4.20 6.13 -10.15
CA GLN A 271 4.46 6.02 -11.58
C GLN A 271 3.21 5.63 -12.38
N TRP A 272 2.31 4.81 -11.80
CA TRP A 272 1.03 4.50 -12.42
C TRP A 272 0.18 5.75 -12.62
N VAL A 273 0.05 6.60 -11.59
CA VAL A 273 -0.72 7.86 -11.68
C VAL A 273 -0.03 8.87 -12.58
N ALA A 274 1.28 9.00 -12.51
CA ALA A 274 2.06 9.91 -13.38
C ALA A 274 1.97 9.51 -14.88
N GLY A 275 1.73 8.23 -15.16
CA GLY A 275 1.67 7.70 -16.52
C GLY A 275 3.01 7.18 -17.04
N CYS A 276 4.05 7.18 -16.21
CA CYS A 276 5.41 6.78 -16.57
C CYS A 276 5.80 5.35 -16.15
N GLY A 277 4.88 4.63 -15.51
CA GLY A 277 5.07 3.22 -15.15
C GLY A 277 4.81 2.25 -16.31
N THR A 278 5.12 0.97 -16.11
CA THR A 278 4.99 -0.06 -17.17
C THR A 278 3.54 -0.41 -17.52
N ASP A 279 2.66 -0.46 -16.53
CA ASP A 279 1.20 -0.69 -16.69
C ASP A 279 0.43 0.54 -16.24
N ALA A 280 0.94 1.70 -16.57
CA ALA A 280 0.43 2.98 -16.09
C ALA A 280 -0.89 3.37 -16.74
N ALA A 281 -1.67 4.15 -16.02
CA ALA A 281 -2.78 4.88 -16.63
C ALA A 281 -2.23 5.77 -17.76
N PRO A 282 -2.97 5.93 -18.87
CA PRO A 282 -2.56 6.87 -19.91
C PRO A 282 -2.25 8.25 -19.31
N TYR A 283 -1.16 8.87 -19.73
CA TYR A 283 -0.72 10.16 -19.15
C TYR A 283 -1.80 11.26 -19.22
N PHE A 284 -2.66 11.23 -20.22
CA PHE A 284 -3.77 12.16 -20.40
C PHE A 284 -4.98 11.86 -19.52
N ARG A 285 -4.97 10.76 -18.77
CA ARG A 285 -6.03 10.45 -17.80
C ARG A 285 -5.87 11.32 -16.55
N ILE A 286 -6.60 12.42 -16.54
CA ILE A 286 -6.62 13.37 -15.43
C ILE A 286 -7.85 13.09 -14.57
N PHE A 287 -7.67 12.95 -13.27
CA PHE A 287 -8.79 12.85 -12.33
C PHE A 287 -9.26 14.25 -11.95
N ASN A 288 -10.42 14.66 -12.46
CA ASN A 288 -11.04 15.91 -12.03
C ASN A 288 -11.46 15.78 -10.55
N PRO A 289 -10.87 16.54 -9.61
CA PRO A 289 -11.11 16.35 -8.18
C PRO A 289 -12.56 16.59 -7.77
N VAL A 290 -13.26 17.52 -8.42
CA VAL A 290 -14.69 17.81 -8.14
C VAL A 290 -15.54 16.60 -8.51
N LEU A 291 -15.39 16.08 -9.74
CA LEU A 291 -16.14 14.91 -10.19
C LEU A 291 -15.79 13.65 -9.38
N GLN A 292 -14.53 13.50 -8.96
CA GLN A 292 -14.13 12.38 -8.09
C GLN A 292 -14.76 12.52 -6.70
N GLY A 293 -14.81 13.73 -6.13
CA GLY A 293 -15.49 14.02 -4.87
C GLY A 293 -16.97 13.64 -4.96
N THR A 294 -17.71 14.17 -5.92
CA THR A 294 -19.14 13.85 -6.11
C THR A 294 -19.40 12.35 -6.27
N LYS A 295 -18.48 11.61 -6.92
CA LYS A 295 -18.64 10.17 -7.16
C LYS A 295 -18.36 9.31 -5.94
N PHE A 296 -17.33 9.62 -5.16
CA PHE A 296 -16.80 8.74 -4.11
C PHE A 296 -17.07 9.23 -2.68
N ASP A 297 -17.56 10.45 -2.55
CA ASP A 297 -18.08 11.09 -1.33
C ASP A 297 -19.38 11.83 -1.67
N PRO A 298 -20.43 11.14 -2.12
CA PRO A 298 -21.62 11.77 -2.72
C PRO A 298 -22.37 12.71 -1.79
N ASN A 299 -22.29 12.47 -0.48
CA ASN A 299 -22.92 13.32 0.54
C ASN A 299 -21.95 14.35 1.14
N GLY A 300 -20.67 14.30 0.80
CA GLY A 300 -19.64 15.15 1.40
C GLY A 300 -19.27 14.78 2.85
N ASP A 301 -19.53 13.55 3.28
CA ASP A 301 -19.29 13.11 4.66
C ASP A 301 -17.79 13.03 4.97
N TYR A 302 -16.99 12.59 3.99
CA TYR A 302 -15.53 12.55 4.10
C TYR A 302 -14.94 13.97 4.18
N VAL A 303 -15.36 14.83 3.27
CA VAL A 303 -14.91 16.24 3.22
C VAL A 303 -15.27 16.99 4.50
N ARG A 304 -16.48 16.78 5.04
CA ARG A 304 -16.87 17.43 6.31
C ARG A 304 -16.12 16.92 7.52
N ARG A 305 -15.65 15.67 7.48
CA ARG A 305 -14.90 15.07 8.58
C ARG A 305 -13.48 15.61 8.67
N TRP A 306 -12.84 15.83 7.55
CA TRP A 306 -11.45 16.22 7.44
C TRP A 306 -11.24 17.67 6.98
#